data_b554cb01048af1d13f9424e4546c122c
#
_entry.id   b554cb01048af1d13f9424e4546c122c
#
_cell.length_a   1.000
_cell.length_b   1.000
_cell.length_c   1.000
_cell.angle_alpha   90.00
_cell.angle_beta   90.00
_cell.angle_gamma   90.00
#
_symmetry.space_group_name_H-M   'P 1'
#
loop_
_entity.id
_entity.type
_entity.pdbx_description
1 polymer ?
#
loop_
_entity_poly.entity_id
_entity_poly.type
_entity_poly.pdbx_seq_one_letter_code
_entity_poly.pdbx_strand_id
1 'polypeptide(L)'
;MRHDAKTLEAFDVAVMCDHELARRHVERAREIFGRDAVVGASRTRLTRSTDCVICVRSPLGAAGILREFYAKEPHGMAKTKRTFAFPDAARRTSIEDVCSDAGKKTLETWLERTVESLIEESGATVESPVYARLRAAPRWLEKIMCDAMDAVIDRRGPSFAARPPGGGVTTRDCTHCVDAVHMWGRAYLGAWTTRGVYEKPSADGEPTTCMREAGAPTVPPAGVATMDDLAMLFPLRLQDYRVTVAPTCRAYFKLHEALLYAGVPVEGDWNCVDVGAAPGGWTQVLCEQLASDSKKTGGRVWAIDPAEVTLDPMPPCARHLRALAEDAVETVRDALAESNDDLRLVVCDANMHPEACARIALDFATQFQSSKESWLIASMKNFCSKRESWFRAIEDCARACRDAGYDDVFAKHLFSNCSEEQTLFARRRATTT
;
A
#
# COMPACT_ATOMS: atom_id res chain seq x y z
N MET A 1 -31.92 5.51 -9.31
CA MET A 1 -32.04 6.68 -8.44
C MET A 1 -31.59 7.91 -9.23
N ARG A 2 -32.47 8.87 -9.49
CA ARG A 2 -32.08 10.20 -9.98
C ARG A 2 -31.60 10.95 -8.73
N HIS A 3 -30.31 11.11 -8.56
CA HIS A 3 -29.75 11.91 -7.48
C HIS A 3 -29.69 13.37 -7.94
N ASP A 4 -30.17 14.25 -7.07
CA ASP A 4 -30.16 15.70 -7.29
C ASP A 4 -28.68 16.17 -7.32
N ALA A 5 -28.31 16.93 -8.31
CA ALA A 5 -26.92 17.38 -8.51
C ALA A 5 -26.33 18.10 -7.28
N LYS A 6 -27.17 18.72 -6.46
CA LYS A 6 -26.76 19.37 -5.20
C LYS A 6 -26.29 18.39 -4.10
N THR A 7 -26.75 17.13 -4.14
CA THR A 7 -26.36 16.11 -3.15
C THR A 7 -24.95 15.57 -3.41
N LEU A 8 -24.40 15.76 -4.60
CA LEU A 8 -23.14 15.22 -5.07
C LEU A 8 -21.94 16.14 -4.80
N GLU A 9 -22.16 17.38 -4.41
CA GLU A 9 -21.07 18.34 -4.13
C GLU A 9 -20.34 18.07 -2.81
N ALA A 10 -20.73 17.05 -2.05
CA ALA A 10 -20.22 16.80 -0.71
C ALA A 10 -19.94 15.32 -0.41
N PHE A 11 -19.03 14.71 -1.11
CA PHE A 11 -18.43 13.43 -0.68
C PHE A 11 -16.96 13.63 -0.30
N ASP A 12 -16.47 12.78 0.60
CA ASP A 12 -15.12 12.92 1.15
C ASP A 12 -14.14 11.94 0.49
N VAL A 13 -14.66 10.80 0.02
CA VAL A 13 -13.87 9.74 -0.61
C VAL A 13 -14.60 9.19 -1.82
N ALA A 14 -13.87 8.93 -2.91
CA ALA A 14 -14.36 8.18 -4.05
C ALA A 14 -13.55 6.89 -4.21
N VAL A 15 -14.21 5.75 -4.27
CA VAL A 15 -13.61 4.43 -4.40
C VAL A 15 -13.91 3.86 -5.77
N MET A 16 -12.88 3.59 -6.55
CA MET A 16 -13.00 2.94 -7.84
C MET A 16 -12.81 1.42 -7.70
N CYS A 17 -13.77 0.64 -8.14
CA CYS A 17 -13.77 -0.83 -8.09
C CYS A 17 -14.35 -1.44 -9.36
N ASP A 18 -14.23 -2.76 -9.50
CA ASP A 18 -14.92 -3.50 -10.55
C ASP A 18 -16.44 -3.43 -10.34
N HIS A 19 -17.17 -3.28 -11.44
CA HIS A 19 -18.64 -3.18 -11.41
C HIS A 19 -19.32 -4.35 -10.69
N GLU A 20 -18.80 -5.56 -10.85
CA GLU A 20 -19.34 -6.76 -10.21
C GLU A 20 -19.27 -6.68 -8.67
N LEU A 21 -18.33 -5.92 -8.15
CA LEU A 21 -18.13 -5.73 -6.71
C LEU A 21 -18.76 -4.45 -6.17
N ALA A 22 -19.27 -3.58 -7.05
CA ALA A 22 -19.80 -2.29 -6.64
C ALA A 22 -20.92 -2.42 -5.59
N ARG A 23 -21.81 -3.40 -5.76
CA ARG A 23 -22.88 -3.66 -4.79
C ARG A 23 -22.33 -4.00 -3.41
N ARG A 24 -21.34 -4.89 -3.35
CA ARG A 24 -20.68 -5.29 -2.09
C ARG A 24 -19.98 -4.10 -1.41
N HIS A 25 -19.28 -3.26 -2.19
CA HIS A 25 -18.63 -2.06 -1.66
C HIS A 25 -19.66 -1.05 -1.12
N VAL A 26 -20.79 -0.88 -1.81
CA VAL A 26 -21.89 -0.02 -1.35
C VAL A 26 -22.49 -0.55 -0.05
N GLU A 27 -22.80 -1.84 0.02
CA GLU A 27 -23.33 -2.49 1.21
C GLU A 27 -22.35 -2.33 2.38
N ARG A 28 -21.08 -2.58 2.14
CA ARG A 28 -20.05 -2.47 3.17
C ARG A 28 -19.85 -1.03 3.66
N ALA A 29 -19.84 -0.06 2.76
CA ALA A 29 -19.76 1.34 3.16
C ALA A 29 -20.97 1.75 4.03
N ARG A 30 -22.15 1.26 3.71
CA ARG A 30 -23.37 1.50 4.50
C ARG A 30 -23.34 0.81 5.86
N GLU A 31 -22.77 -0.37 5.95
CA GLU A 31 -22.61 -1.07 7.23
C GLU A 31 -21.65 -0.32 8.16
N ILE A 32 -20.54 0.20 7.60
CA ILE A 32 -19.50 0.87 8.40
C ILE A 32 -19.91 2.28 8.80
N PHE A 33 -20.50 3.06 7.87
CA PHE A 33 -20.71 4.51 8.03
C PHE A 33 -22.19 4.91 8.10
N GLY A 34 -23.12 3.96 7.97
CA GLY A 34 -24.55 4.21 7.95
C GLY A 34 -25.16 4.27 6.55
N ARG A 35 -26.50 4.19 6.47
CA ARG A 35 -27.25 4.08 5.21
C ARG A 35 -26.99 5.23 4.24
N ASP A 36 -26.84 6.43 4.76
CA ASP A 36 -26.74 7.66 3.99
C ASP A 36 -25.29 8.02 3.61
N ALA A 37 -24.33 7.20 4.05
CA ALA A 37 -22.91 7.43 3.76
C ALA A 37 -22.57 7.31 2.29
N VAL A 38 -23.25 6.45 1.54
CA VAL A 38 -23.06 6.32 0.08
C VAL A 38 -23.95 7.34 -0.61
N VAL A 39 -23.34 8.46 -1.02
CA VAL A 39 -24.04 9.56 -1.68
C VAL A 39 -24.21 9.36 -3.18
N GLY A 40 -23.47 8.43 -3.77
CA GLY A 40 -23.63 8.08 -5.18
C GLY A 40 -22.75 6.92 -5.63
N ALA A 41 -23.14 6.30 -6.73
CA ALA A 41 -22.33 5.31 -7.43
C ALA A 41 -22.56 5.45 -8.94
N SER A 42 -21.49 5.47 -9.71
CA SER A 42 -21.54 5.63 -11.16
C SER A 42 -20.69 4.58 -11.86
N ARG A 43 -21.22 4.08 -12.98
CA ARG A 43 -20.45 3.27 -13.91
C ARG A 43 -19.61 4.19 -14.77
N THR A 44 -18.31 4.06 -14.71
CA THR A 44 -17.44 4.67 -15.71
C THR A 44 -17.33 3.71 -16.90
N ARG A 45 -17.94 4.06 -18.01
CA ARG A 45 -17.71 3.33 -19.26
C ARG A 45 -16.32 3.71 -19.78
N LEU A 46 -15.32 2.94 -19.40
CA LEU A 46 -14.02 2.97 -20.04
C LEU A 46 -13.91 1.70 -20.89
N THR A 47 -13.59 1.90 -22.15
CA THR A 47 -13.20 0.91 -23.13
C THR A 47 -12.77 -0.44 -22.55
N ARG A 48 -13.68 -1.41 -22.49
CA ARG A 48 -13.53 -2.80 -22.07
C ARG A 48 -13.50 -3.14 -20.57
N SER A 49 -13.40 -2.20 -19.63
CA SER A 49 -13.56 -2.49 -18.20
C SER A 49 -14.77 -1.73 -17.65
N THR A 50 -15.60 -2.43 -16.94
CA THR A 50 -16.79 -1.88 -16.27
C THR A 50 -16.40 -1.41 -14.87
N ASP A 51 -15.61 -0.35 -14.78
CA ASP A 51 -15.27 0.24 -13.48
C ASP A 51 -16.46 1.02 -12.91
N CYS A 52 -16.61 0.97 -11.60
CA CYS A 52 -17.58 1.73 -10.86
C CYS A 52 -16.87 2.65 -9.87
N VAL A 53 -17.35 3.87 -9.75
CA VAL A 53 -16.90 4.82 -8.71
C VAL A 53 -18.02 4.97 -7.69
N ILE A 54 -17.69 4.75 -6.43
CA ILE A 54 -18.60 4.86 -5.28
C ILE A 54 -18.15 6.05 -4.46
N CYS A 55 -19.07 6.99 -4.20
CA CYS A 55 -18.80 8.18 -3.43
C CYS A 55 -19.34 8.01 -2.00
N VAL A 56 -18.46 8.24 -1.05
CA VAL A 56 -18.73 8.06 0.38
C VAL A 56 -18.54 9.39 1.10
N ARG A 57 -19.48 9.69 2.00
CA ARG A 57 -19.44 10.82 2.93
C ARG A 57 -19.65 10.34 4.35
N SER A 58 -18.88 10.88 5.29
CA SER A 58 -19.07 10.59 6.71
C SER A 58 -18.63 11.78 7.56
N PRO A 59 -19.21 11.99 8.75
CA PRO A 59 -18.70 12.96 9.72
C PRO A 59 -17.23 12.74 10.10
N LEU A 60 -16.70 11.55 9.84
CA LEU A 60 -15.29 11.23 10.08
C LEU A 60 -14.32 11.89 9.08
N GLY A 61 -14.86 12.49 7.99
CA GLY A 61 -14.05 13.03 6.89
C GLY A 61 -13.30 11.96 6.11
N ALA A 62 -12.50 12.38 5.12
CA ALA A 62 -11.79 11.48 4.24
C ALA A 62 -10.83 10.53 4.97
N ALA A 63 -10.01 11.05 5.88
CA ALA A 63 -9.04 10.28 6.64
C ALA A 63 -9.72 9.20 7.52
N GLY A 64 -10.79 9.57 8.21
CA GLY A 64 -11.55 8.64 9.03
C GLY A 64 -12.23 7.55 8.22
N ILE A 65 -12.80 7.89 7.05
CA ILE A 65 -13.39 6.91 6.13
C ILE A 65 -12.34 5.89 5.70
N LEU A 66 -11.16 6.35 5.29
CA LEU A 66 -10.09 5.48 4.81
C LEU A 66 -9.60 4.54 5.92
N ARG A 67 -9.39 5.06 7.14
CA ARG A 67 -8.99 4.24 8.31
C ARG A 67 -10.01 3.17 8.65
N GLU A 68 -11.28 3.54 8.71
CA GLU A 68 -12.35 2.59 9.03
C GLU A 68 -12.51 1.50 7.96
N PHE A 69 -12.39 1.86 6.69
CA PHE A 69 -12.37 0.87 5.62
C PHE A 69 -11.20 -0.10 5.79
N TYR A 70 -10.00 0.42 6.08
CA TYR A 70 -8.82 -0.41 6.23
C TYR A 70 -8.91 -1.33 7.46
N ALA A 71 -9.41 -0.80 8.58
CA ALA A 71 -9.52 -1.55 9.82
C ALA A 71 -10.60 -2.64 9.79
N LYS A 72 -11.75 -2.36 9.15
CA LYS A 72 -12.93 -3.22 9.20
C LYS A 72 -13.09 -4.20 8.04
N GLU A 73 -12.29 -4.06 7.01
CA GLU A 73 -12.32 -4.99 5.88
C GLU A 73 -11.11 -5.92 5.96
N PRO A 74 -11.23 -7.10 6.60
CA PRO A 74 -10.10 -8.00 6.86
C PRO A 74 -9.44 -8.54 5.60
N HIS A 75 -10.15 -8.53 4.47
CA HIS A 75 -9.61 -8.98 3.18
C HIS A 75 -9.22 -7.82 2.26
N GLY A 76 -9.09 -6.62 2.82
CA GLY A 76 -9.04 -5.39 2.07
C GLY A 76 -10.37 -5.15 1.36
N MET A 77 -10.58 -3.97 0.82
CA MET A 77 -11.65 -3.79 -0.15
C MET A 77 -11.20 -4.50 -1.43
N ALA A 78 -11.40 -5.80 -1.46
CA ALA A 78 -10.93 -6.68 -2.52
C ALA A 78 -11.29 -6.08 -3.88
N LYS A 79 -10.26 -5.80 -4.71
CA LYS A 79 -10.39 -5.15 -6.01
C LYS A 79 -10.80 -3.66 -5.98
N THR A 80 -10.52 -2.94 -4.93
CA THR A 80 -10.42 -1.49 -5.02
C THR A 80 -9.24 -1.16 -5.94
N LYS A 81 -9.52 -0.53 -7.06
CA LYS A 81 -8.49 -0.19 -8.05
C LYS A 81 -7.77 1.09 -7.69
N ARG A 82 -8.52 2.07 -7.22
CA ARG A 82 -8.02 3.38 -6.77
C ARG A 82 -8.97 3.97 -5.74
N THR A 83 -8.43 4.76 -4.86
CA THR A 83 -9.18 5.59 -3.92
C THR A 83 -8.75 7.04 -4.09
N PHE A 84 -9.70 7.95 -4.09
CA PHE A 84 -9.51 9.39 -4.22
C PHE A 84 -10.04 10.08 -2.98
N ALA A 85 -9.33 11.07 -2.46
CA ALA A 85 -9.71 11.78 -1.26
C ALA A 85 -9.99 13.25 -1.53
N PHE A 86 -10.99 13.77 -0.86
CA PHE A 86 -11.46 15.15 -0.97
C PHE A 86 -11.60 15.74 0.45
N PRO A 87 -10.49 15.85 1.21
CA PRO A 87 -10.57 16.21 2.63
C PRO A 87 -10.90 17.69 2.86
N ASP A 88 -10.49 18.57 1.96
CA ASP A 88 -10.64 20.01 2.12
C ASP A 88 -11.81 20.55 1.28
N ALA A 89 -12.87 20.96 1.97
CA ALA A 89 -14.04 21.51 1.31
C ALA A 89 -13.76 22.84 0.56
N ALA A 90 -12.81 23.63 1.03
CA ALA A 90 -12.44 24.89 0.39
C ALA A 90 -11.73 24.69 -0.96
N ARG A 91 -11.10 23.54 -1.16
CA ARG A 91 -10.40 23.16 -2.38
C ARG A 91 -11.15 22.16 -3.25
N ARG A 92 -12.43 21.97 -2.99
CA ARG A 92 -13.30 21.15 -3.85
C ARG A 92 -13.95 22.01 -4.92
N THR A 93 -14.10 21.44 -6.11
CA THR A 93 -14.91 22.03 -7.18
C THR A 93 -15.50 20.95 -8.06
N SER A 94 -16.47 21.33 -8.88
CA SER A 94 -16.97 20.48 -9.96
C SER A 94 -17.05 21.25 -11.26
N ILE A 95 -16.64 20.62 -12.34
CA ILE A 95 -16.60 21.21 -13.68
C ILE A 95 -17.51 20.40 -14.60
N GLU A 96 -18.50 21.05 -15.19
CA GLU A 96 -19.31 20.47 -16.26
C GLU A 96 -18.50 20.43 -17.55
N ASP A 97 -18.70 19.35 -18.31
CA ASP A 97 -18.08 19.17 -19.62
C ASP A 97 -16.60 19.59 -19.67
N VAL A 98 -15.81 19.00 -18.78
CA VAL A 98 -14.37 19.24 -18.67
C VAL A 98 -13.60 19.02 -19.98
N CYS A 99 -14.21 18.34 -20.97
CA CYS A 99 -13.63 18.11 -22.30
C CYS A 99 -13.77 19.30 -23.23
N SER A 100 -14.75 20.21 -23.01
CA SER A 100 -14.91 21.42 -23.78
C SER A 100 -13.79 22.42 -23.53
N ASP A 101 -13.58 23.35 -24.46
CA ASP A 101 -12.56 24.40 -24.29
C ASP A 101 -12.86 25.29 -23.07
N ALA A 102 -14.13 25.58 -22.80
CA ALA A 102 -14.56 26.31 -21.62
C ALA A 102 -14.29 25.51 -20.33
N GLY A 103 -14.57 24.20 -20.34
CA GLY A 103 -14.27 23.31 -19.22
C GLY A 103 -12.77 23.17 -18.93
N LYS A 104 -11.95 23.05 -19.97
CA LYS A 104 -10.49 23.03 -19.85
C LYS A 104 -9.95 24.32 -19.26
N LYS A 105 -10.42 25.47 -19.74
CA LYS A 105 -10.03 26.78 -19.21
C LYS A 105 -10.44 26.95 -17.74
N THR A 106 -11.61 26.45 -17.38
CA THR A 106 -12.06 26.42 -15.97
C THR A 106 -11.14 25.56 -15.12
N LEU A 107 -10.74 24.38 -15.64
CA LEU A 107 -9.80 23.48 -14.98
C LEU A 107 -8.44 24.14 -14.77
N GLU A 108 -7.86 24.77 -15.80
CA GLU A 108 -6.60 25.51 -15.70
C GLU A 108 -6.67 26.61 -14.63
N THR A 109 -7.73 27.40 -14.64
CA THR A 109 -7.92 28.49 -13.65
C THR A 109 -8.03 27.92 -12.22
N TRP A 110 -8.73 26.81 -12.05
CA TRP A 110 -8.84 26.17 -10.75
C TRP A 110 -7.51 25.58 -10.30
N LEU A 111 -6.78 24.89 -11.18
CA LEU A 111 -5.45 24.34 -10.88
C LEU A 111 -4.47 25.45 -10.49
N GLU A 112 -4.45 26.55 -11.24
CA GLU A 112 -3.59 27.70 -10.95
C GLU A 112 -3.83 28.26 -9.55
N ARG A 113 -5.08 28.56 -9.20
CA ARG A 113 -5.46 29.06 -7.86
C ARG A 113 -5.16 28.04 -6.75
N THR A 114 -5.39 26.76 -7.03
CA THR A 114 -5.13 25.69 -6.07
C THR A 114 -3.65 25.58 -5.77
N VAL A 115 -2.79 25.60 -6.80
CA VAL A 115 -1.35 25.55 -6.62
C VAL A 115 -0.82 26.80 -5.92
N GLU A 116 -1.34 27.99 -6.25
CA GLU A 116 -1.01 29.23 -5.52
C GLU A 116 -1.31 29.09 -4.02
N SER A 117 -2.51 28.64 -3.66
CA SER A 117 -2.87 28.41 -2.26
C SER A 117 -1.95 27.38 -1.57
N LEU A 118 -1.55 26.33 -2.29
CA LEU A 118 -0.64 25.32 -1.75
C LEU A 118 0.79 25.86 -1.56
N ILE A 119 1.26 26.73 -2.45
CA ILE A 119 2.54 27.41 -2.33
C ILE A 119 2.55 28.35 -1.11
N GLU A 120 1.51 29.15 -0.96
CA GLU A 120 1.36 30.07 0.17
C GLU A 120 1.38 29.35 1.51
N GLU A 121 0.61 28.25 1.62
CA GLU A 121 0.55 27.46 2.85
C GLU A 121 1.84 26.70 3.14
N SER A 122 2.53 26.23 2.10
CA SER A 122 3.75 25.44 2.26
C SER A 122 4.98 26.30 2.46
N GLY A 123 4.94 27.59 2.15
CA GLY A 123 6.11 28.44 2.08
C GLY A 123 7.12 27.95 1.04
N ALA A 124 6.64 27.34 -0.05
CA ALA A 124 7.49 26.77 -1.08
C ALA A 124 8.32 27.87 -1.78
N THR A 125 9.56 27.53 -2.12
CA THR A 125 10.51 28.39 -2.85
C THR A 125 10.96 27.68 -4.12
N VAL A 126 11.80 28.37 -4.91
CA VAL A 126 12.42 27.75 -6.11
C VAL A 126 13.27 26.56 -5.74
N GLU A 127 13.96 26.60 -4.60
CA GLU A 127 14.80 25.50 -4.08
C GLU A 127 13.98 24.38 -3.45
N SER A 128 12.76 24.69 -2.98
CA SER A 128 11.83 23.72 -2.39
C SER A 128 10.43 23.88 -2.99
N PRO A 129 10.25 23.48 -4.24
CA PRO A 129 8.99 23.70 -4.96
C PRO A 129 7.87 22.76 -4.48
N VAL A 130 6.62 23.14 -4.79
CA VAL A 130 5.46 22.27 -4.64
C VAL A 130 5.50 21.19 -5.73
N TYR A 131 5.46 19.94 -5.33
CA TYR A 131 5.24 18.82 -6.24
C TYR A 131 3.85 18.25 -6.05
N ALA A 132 2.97 18.49 -7.00
CA ALA A 132 1.61 17.99 -6.99
C ALA A 132 1.47 16.74 -7.84
N ARG A 133 0.92 15.67 -7.25
CA ARG A 133 0.54 14.48 -7.99
C ARG A 133 -0.90 14.59 -8.46
N LEU A 134 -1.10 14.51 -9.75
CA LEU A 134 -2.43 14.47 -10.35
C LEU A 134 -2.90 13.02 -10.46
N ARG A 135 -4.09 12.74 -9.95
CA ARG A 135 -4.72 11.42 -10.03
C ARG A 135 -6.17 11.58 -10.46
N ALA A 136 -6.59 10.81 -11.43
CA ALA A 136 -7.97 10.87 -11.87
C ALA A 136 -8.56 9.52 -12.28
N ALA A 137 -9.87 9.44 -12.23
CA ALA A 137 -10.68 8.42 -12.86
C ALA A 137 -11.80 9.08 -13.66
N PRO A 138 -11.97 8.69 -14.90
CA PRO A 138 -11.20 7.74 -15.72
C PRO A 138 -9.84 8.27 -16.19
N ARG A 139 -9.02 7.40 -16.78
CA ARG A 139 -7.65 7.74 -17.20
C ARG A 139 -7.56 8.91 -18.20
N TRP A 140 -8.57 9.10 -19.03
CA TRP A 140 -8.57 10.26 -19.96
C TRP A 140 -8.64 11.60 -19.21
N LEU A 141 -9.31 11.65 -18.05
CA LEU A 141 -9.35 12.84 -17.21
C LEU A 141 -7.97 13.15 -16.61
N GLU A 142 -7.20 12.12 -16.24
CA GLU A 142 -5.83 12.29 -15.75
C GLU A 142 -4.95 12.96 -16.81
N LYS A 143 -5.12 12.58 -18.09
CA LYS A 143 -4.41 13.23 -19.20
C LYS A 143 -4.80 14.72 -19.33
N ILE A 144 -6.10 15.01 -19.33
CA ILE A 144 -6.58 16.41 -19.41
C ILE A 144 -6.04 17.26 -18.26
N MET A 145 -5.99 16.70 -17.05
CA MET A 145 -5.43 17.40 -15.89
C MET A 145 -3.92 17.64 -16.04
N CYS A 146 -3.18 16.67 -16.56
CA CYS A 146 -1.75 16.86 -16.83
C CYS A 146 -1.51 17.93 -17.89
N ASP A 147 -2.24 17.88 -19.00
CA ASP A 147 -2.14 18.87 -20.08
C ASP A 147 -2.47 20.30 -19.56
N ALA A 148 -3.51 20.41 -18.72
CA ALA A 148 -3.90 21.68 -18.11
C ALA A 148 -2.85 22.19 -17.10
N MET A 149 -2.28 21.32 -16.29
CA MET A 149 -1.21 21.68 -15.35
C MET A 149 0.06 22.11 -16.08
N ASP A 150 0.42 21.41 -17.16
CA ASP A 150 1.55 21.78 -18.00
C ASP A 150 1.36 23.17 -18.59
N ALA A 151 0.17 23.50 -19.10
CA ALA A 151 -0.16 24.83 -19.60
C ALA A 151 -0.06 25.93 -18.50
N VAL A 152 -0.44 25.62 -17.27
CA VAL A 152 -0.29 26.52 -16.12
C VAL A 152 1.19 26.75 -15.80
N ILE A 153 1.99 25.68 -15.71
CA ILE A 153 3.42 25.76 -15.42
C ILE A 153 4.15 26.56 -16.51
N ASP A 154 3.86 26.30 -17.78
CA ASP A 154 4.48 26.99 -18.90
C ASP A 154 4.17 28.50 -18.88
N ARG A 155 2.98 28.88 -18.45
CA ARG A 155 2.55 30.28 -18.35
C ARG A 155 3.15 31.01 -17.14
N ARG A 156 3.25 30.35 -16.01
CA ARG A 156 3.68 30.91 -14.72
C ARG A 156 5.19 30.83 -14.48
N GLY A 157 5.85 29.92 -15.18
CA GLY A 157 7.28 29.67 -15.06
C GLY A 157 7.67 28.71 -13.94
N PRO A 158 8.95 28.33 -13.86
CA PRO A 158 9.44 27.29 -12.95
C PRO A 158 9.41 27.68 -11.46
N SER A 159 9.27 28.96 -11.14
CA SER A 159 9.10 29.43 -9.75
C SER A 159 7.71 29.16 -9.20
N PHE A 160 6.73 28.87 -10.05
CA PHE A 160 5.37 28.57 -9.65
C PHE A 160 5.21 27.11 -9.26
N ALA A 161 5.65 26.21 -10.12
CA ALA A 161 5.70 24.77 -9.85
C ALA A 161 6.75 24.15 -10.76
N ALA A 162 7.53 23.23 -10.26
CA ALA A 162 8.53 22.52 -11.04
C ALA A 162 8.01 21.15 -11.49
N ARG A 163 8.34 20.80 -12.73
CA ARG A 163 8.25 19.39 -13.16
C ARG A 163 9.40 18.63 -12.50
N PRO A 164 9.14 17.49 -11.85
CA PRO A 164 10.23 16.71 -11.28
C PRO A 164 11.18 16.22 -12.36
N PRO A 165 12.47 16.12 -12.05
CA PRO A 165 13.45 15.58 -12.98
C PRO A 165 13.03 14.18 -13.46
N GLY A 166 12.99 13.96 -14.79
CA GLY A 166 12.60 12.68 -15.37
C GLY A 166 11.11 12.52 -15.73
N GLY A 167 10.31 13.59 -15.65
CA GLY A 167 8.99 13.66 -16.28
C GLY A 167 7.82 13.05 -15.52
N GLY A 168 7.99 12.63 -14.27
CA GLY A 168 6.89 12.11 -13.45
C GLY A 168 7.05 12.45 -11.98
N VAL A 169 5.99 12.93 -11.33
CA VAL A 169 5.98 13.06 -9.88
C VAL A 169 5.86 11.66 -9.29
N THR A 170 6.92 11.20 -8.64
CA THR A 170 6.83 9.99 -7.80
C THR A 170 6.13 10.35 -6.50
N THR A 171 5.61 9.36 -5.79
CA THR A 171 5.04 9.61 -4.45
C THR A 171 6.08 10.11 -3.46
N ARG A 172 7.37 9.81 -3.66
CA ARG A 172 8.47 10.34 -2.86
C ARG A 172 8.58 11.86 -2.91
N ASP A 173 8.32 12.41 -4.08
CA ASP A 173 8.55 13.81 -4.36
C ASP A 173 7.27 14.64 -4.28
N CYS A 174 6.14 13.97 -4.09
CA CYS A 174 4.84 14.59 -4.04
C CYS A 174 4.58 15.17 -2.64
N THR A 175 4.46 16.48 -2.56
CA THR A 175 4.06 17.20 -1.34
C THR A 175 2.56 17.41 -1.26
N HIS A 176 1.89 17.31 -2.39
CA HIS A 176 0.45 17.55 -2.54
C HIS A 176 -0.16 16.57 -3.54
N CYS A 177 -1.45 16.33 -3.41
CA CYS A 177 -2.23 15.55 -4.37
C CYS A 177 -3.41 16.37 -4.87
N VAL A 178 -3.68 16.23 -6.16
CA VAL A 178 -4.89 16.71 -6.80
C VAL A 178 -5.65 15.51 -7.32
N ASP A 179 -6.80 15.26 -6.74
CA ASP A 179 -7.66 14.13 -7.05
C ASP A 179 -8.86 14.57 -7.88
N ALA A 180 -9.21 13.79 -8.89
CA ALA A 180 -10.40 14.03 -9.70
C ALA A 180 -11.14 12.74 -10.05
N VAL A 181 -12.45 12.82 -10.05
CA VAL A 181 -13.31 11.74 -10.53
C VAL A 181 -14.38 12.31 -11.48
N HIS A 182 -14.59 11.65 -12.61
CA HIS A 182 -15.64 12.04 -13.55
C HIS A 182 -16.86 11.15 -13.36
N MET A 183 -17.99 11.79 -13.09
CA MET A 183 -19.27 11.11 -12.89
C MET A 183 -20.41 11.99 -13.40
N TRP A 184 -21.41 11.38 -14.01
CA TRP A 184 -22.64 12.05 -14.47
C TRP A 184 -22.42 13.34 -15.27
N GLY A 185 -21.40 13.34 -16.14
CA GLY A 185 -21.08 14.48 -16.99
C GLY A 185 -20.27 15.58 -16.32
N ARG A 186 -19.84 15.40 -15.07
CA ARG A 186 -19.01 16.38 -14.32
C ARG A 186 -17.70 15.77 -13.85
N ALA A 187 -16.65 16.57 -13.81
CA ALA A 187 -15.42 16.26 -13.11
C ALA A 187 -15.48 16.90 -11.71
N TYR A 188 -15.34 16.08 -10.68
CA TYR A 188 -15.20 16.50 -9.28
C TYR A 188 -13.73 16.50 -8.93
N LEU A 189 -13.24 17.61 -8.41
CA LEU A 189 -11.84 17.84 -8.13
C LEU A 189 -11.64 18.25 -6.67
N GLY A 190 -10.49 17.89 -6.12
CA GLY A 190 -10.05 18.32 -4.80
C GLY A 190 -8.54 18.25 -4.69
N ALA A 191 -7.98 19.05 -3.81
CA ALA A 191 -6.55 19.04 -3.52
C ALA A 191 -6.31 18.89 -2.03
N TRP A 192 -5.20 18.27 -1.67
CA TRP A 192 -4.82 18.02 -0.30
C TRP A 192 -3.29 17.89 -0.16
N THR A 193 -2.78 18.15 1.02
CA THR A 193 -1.34 18.10 1.32
C THR A 193 -0.94 16.77 1.94
N THR A 194 0.25 16.31 1.58
CA THR A 194 0.92 15.17 2.19
C THR A 194 1.94 15.61 3.24
N ARG A 195 1.96 16.90 3.58
CA ARG A 195 2.92 17.51 4.51
C ARG A 195 2.97 16.75 5.85
N GLY A 196 4.16 16.57 6.38
CA GLY A 196 4.38 15.80 7.61
C GLY A 196 4.43 14.28 7.40
N VAL A 197 4.13 13.82 6.20
CA VAL A 197 4.22 12.41 5.82
C VAL A 197 5.44 12.18 4.92
N TYR A 198 5.85 13.21 4.18
CA TYR A 198 6.91 13.18 3.17
C TYR A 198 8.12 14.06 3.52
N GLU A 199 8.38 14.35 4.76
CA GLU A 199 9.63 14.99 5.10
C GLU A 199 10.79 14.08 4.72
N LYS A 200 11.67 14.58 3.84
CA LYS A 200 12.93 13.90 3.52
C LYS A 200 13.67 13.62 4.82
N PRO A 201 14.32 12.45 4.98
CA PRO A 201 15.34 12.29 6.02
C PRO A 201 16.29 13.47 5.90
N SER A 202 16.61 14.10 7.02
CA SER A 202 17.64 15.15 7.05
C SER A 202 18.92 14.60 6.40
N ALA A 203 19.72 15.48 5.79
CA ALA A 203 20.97 15.08 5.15
C ALA A 203 21.95 14.33 6.09
N ASP A 204 21.68 14.37 7.38
CA ASP A 204 22.46 13.76 8.46
C ASP A 204 22.03 12.32 8.81
N GLY A 205 21.08 11.73 8.05
CA GLY A 205 20.70 10.32 8.21
C GLY A 205 19.86 9.99 9.45
N GLU A 206 19.52 10.98 10.26
CA GLU A 206 18.53 10.80 11.31
C GLU A 206 17.14 10.62 10.67
N PRO A 207 16.40 9.55 11.02
CA PRO A 207 15.02 9.40 10.55
C PRO A 207 14.24 10.59 11.11
N THR A 208 13.86 11.50 10.22
CA THR A 208 12.91 12.55 10.61
C THR A 208 11.70 11.85 11.21
N THR A 209 11.39 12.21 12.44
CA THR A 209 10.37 11.63 13.31
C THR A 209 8.94 11.84 12.78
N CYS A 210 8.67 11.42 11.57
CA CYS A 210 7.31 11.18 11.08
C CYS A 210 6.71 9.89 11.63
N MET A 211 7.52 9.15 12.39
CA MET A 211 7.04 7.98 13.10
C MET A 211 6.80 8.37 14.53
N ARG A 212 5.54 8.48 14.86
CA ARG A 212 5.04 8.66 16.21
C ARG A 212 5.88 7.87 17.19
N GLU A 213 6.46 8.58 18.14
CA GLU A 213 6.67 8.01 19.44
C GLU A 213 5.33 7.47 19.93
N ALA A 214 5.30 6.21 20.28
CA ALA A 214 4.12 5.56 20.81
C ALA A 214 3.61 6.36 22.01
N GLY A 215 2.50 7.08 21.86
CA GLY A 215 1.89 7.75 22.99
C GLY A 215 1.02 8.97 22.73
N ALA A 216 1.08 9.64 21.61
CA ALA A 216 0.25 10.83 21.41
C ALA A 216 -0.65 10.71 20.16
N PRO A 217 -1.98 10.68 20.30
CA PRO A 217 -2.89 10.84 19.20
C PRO A 217 -2.98 12.33 18.83
N THR A 218 -2.01 12.84 18.11
CA THR A 218 -2.19 14.14 17.46
C THR A 218 -3.04 13.90 16.21
N VAL A 219 -4.28 14.33 16.28
CA VAL A 219 -5.14 14.43 15.10
C VAL A 219 -4.43 15.39 14.13
N PRO A 220 -4.04 14.95 12.92
CA PRO A 220 -3.42 15.85 11.97
C PRO A 220 -4.40 16.99 11.63
N PRO A 221 -3.90 18.18 11.27
CA PRO A 221 -4.73 19.27 10.80
C PRO A 221 -5.67 18.81 9.66
N ALA A 222 -6.83 19.42 9.57
CA ALA A 222 -7.77 19.11 8.48
C ALA A 222 -7.06 19.26 7.11
N GLY A 223 -7.22 18.28 6.25
CA GLY A 223 -6.60 18.25 4.92
C GLY A 223 -5.19 17.64 4.86
N VAL A 224 -4.58 17.26 6.00
CA VAL A 224 -3.29 16.56 6.04
C VAL A 224 -3.52 15.06 6.14
N ALA A 225 -2.95 14.30 5.20
CA ALA A 225 -3.00 12.85 5.23
C ALA A 225 -2.08 12.26 6.30
N THR A 226 -2.54 11.19 6.94
CA THR A 226 -1.70 10.35 7.80
C THR A 226 -1.03 9.24 7.00
N MET A 227 -0.09 8.52 7.62
CA MET A 227 0.50 7.32 7.02
C MET A 227 -0.56 6.28 6.66
N ASP A 228 -1.58 6.09 7.51
CA ASP A 228 -2.66 5.14 7.26
C ASP A 228 -3.54 5.59 6.08
N ASP A 229 -3.78 6.88 5.95
CA ASP A 229 -4.53 7.44 4.82
C ASP A 229 -3.77 7.24 3.51
N LEU A 230 -2.45 7.40 3.55
CA LEU A 230 -1.60 7.17 2.39
C LEU A 230 -1.55 5.69 1.99
N ALA A 231 -1.64 4.77 2.95
CA ALA A 231 -1.75 3.35 2.67
C ALA A 231 -2.91 3.06 1.73
N MET A 232 -4.05 3.69 1.99
CA MET A 232 -5.24 3.53 1.16
C MET A 232 -5.13 4.22 -0.20
N LEU A 233 -4.44 5.35 -0.25
CA LEU A 233 -4.34 6.18 -1.46
C LEU A 233 -3.22 5.75 -2.41
N PHE A 234 -2.12 5.23 -1.85
CA PHE A 234 -0.91 4.86 -2.58
C PHE A 234 -0.41 3.47 -2.18
N PRO A 235 -1.15 2.41 -2.49
CA PRO A 235 -0.91 1.07 -1.97
C PRO A 235 0.49 0.49 -2.21
N LEU A 236 1.23 1.00 -3.20
CA LEU A 236 2.55 0.48 -3.54
C LEU A 236 3.71 1.35 -3.01
N ARG A 237 3.44 2.41 -2.23
CA ARG A 237 4.44 3.45 -2.00
C ARG A 237 4.53 3.99 -0.59
N LEU A 238 3.74 3.48 0.33
CA LEU A 238 3.87 3.76 1.76
C LEU A 238 5.25 3.43 2.29
N GLN A 239 5.81 2.38 1.73
CA GLN A 239 7.08 1.83 2.14
C GLN A 239 8.26 2.67 1.64
N ASP A 240 8.06 3.50 0.64
CA ASP A 240 9.09 4.39 0.08
C ASP A 240 9.68 5.35 1.12
N TYR A 241 8.96 5.63 2.20
CA TYR A 241 9.44 6.53 3.25
C TYR A 241 10.51 5.99 4.13
N ARG A 242 10.52 4.67 4.30
CA ARG A 242 11.41 3.98 5.21
C ARG A 242 12.54 3.27 4.51
N VAL A 243 12.52 3.29 3.20
CA VAL A 243 13.53 2.63 2.40
C VAL A 243 14.75 3.52 2.30
N THR A 244 15.80 3.17 3.03
CA THR A 244 17.11 3.81 2.93
C THR A 244 17.86 3.41 1.66
N VAL A 245 17.47 2.27 1.07
CA VAL A 245 18.06 1.69 -0.15
C VAL A 245 16.96 1.46 -1.18
N ALA A 246 17.27 1.62 -2.47
CA ALA A 246 16.32 1.36 -3.54
C ALA A 246 15.87 -0.12 -3.54
N PRO A 247 14.56 -0.40 -3.63
CA PRO A 247 14.08 -1.77 -3.67
C PRO A 247 14.55 -2.53 -4.92
N THR A 248 15.01 -3.74 -4.73
CA THR A 248 15.43 -4.62 -5.83
C THR A 248 14.29 -4.93 -6.79
N CYS A 249 13.09 -5.12 -6.25
CA CYS A 249 11.90 -5.38 -7.05
C CYS A 249 10.62 -4.96 -6.30
N ARG A 250 9.49 -4.98 -7.02
CA ARG A 250 8.18 -4.63 -6.45
C ARG A 250 7.71 -5.55 -5.31
N ALA A 251 8.19 -6.79 -5.27
CA ALA A 251 7.85 -7.73 -4.20
C ALA A 251 8.35 -7.26 -2.83
N TYR A 252 9.43 -6.46 -2.78
CA TYR A 252 9.90 -5.80 -1.57
C TYR A 252 8.75 -5.20 -0.75
N PHE A 253 7.87 -4.45 -1.40
CA PHE A 253 6.80 -3.73 -0.73
C PHE A 253 5.76 -4.65 -0.08
N LYS A 254 5.55 -5.85 -0.61
CA LYS A 254 4.59 -6.81 -0.03
C LYS A 254 5.02 -7.25 1.37
N LEU A 255 6.27 -7.68 1.52
CA LEU A 255 6.75 -8.12 2.81
C LEU A 255 6.88 -6.95 3.79
N HIS A 256 7.39 -5.81 3.32
CA HIS A 256 7.51 -4.63 4.17
C HIS A 256 6.15 -4.20 4.74
N GLU A 257 5.10 -4.13 3.91
CA GLU A 257 3.74 -3.85 4.36
C GLU A 257 3.20 -4.96 5.29
N ALA A 258 3.47 -6.23 4.95
CA ALA A 258 3.03 -7.36 5.75
C ALA A 258 3.59 -7.31 7.18
N LEU A 259 4.89 -7.04 7.32
CA LEU A 259 5.53 -6.94 8.64
C LEU A 259 4.94 -5.79 9.46
N LEU A 260 4.72 -4.63 8.83
CA LEU A 260 4.10 -3.48 9.48
C LEU A 260 2.64 -3.76 9.88
N TYR A 261 1.87 -4.35 8.96
CA TYR A 261 0.46 -4.63 9.20
C TYR A 261 0.24 -5.61 10.35
N ALA A 262 1.04 -6.68 10.40
CA ALA A 262 0.93 -7.68 11.45
C ALA A 262 1.70 -7.31 12.74
N GLY A 263 2.48 -6.23 12.72
CA GLY A 263 3.30 -5.81 13.86
C GLY A 263 4.38 -6.84 14.19
N VAL A 264 4.98 -7.47 13.16
CA VAL A 264 6.02 -8.49 13.38
C VAL A 264 7.29 -7.83 13.89
N PRO A 265 7.75 -8.15 15.11
CA PRO A 265 8.91 -7.50 15.72
C PRO A 265 10.20 -8.20 15.27
N VAL A 266 10.58 -8.05 14.00
CA VAL A 266 11.83 -8.66 13.51
C VAL A 266 13.01 -8.04 14.24
N GLU A 267 13.66 -8.85 15.07
CA GLU A 267 14.82 -8.43 15.89
C GLU A 267 16.12 -8.85 15.21
N GLY A 268 17.21 -8.16 15.49
CA GLY A 268 18.51 -8.35 14.82
C GLY A 268 19.18 -9.71 15.04
N ASP A 269 18.68 -10.53 15.99
CA ASP A 269 19.12 -11.90 16.26
C ASP A 269 18.20 -12.99 15.65
N TRP A 270 17.18 -12.60 14.87
CA TRP A 270 16.29 -13.58 14.28
C TRP A 270 16.91 -14.31 13.10
N ASN A 271 16.66 -15.60 13.02
CA ASN A 271 16.89 -16.36 11.79
C ASN A 271 15.60 -16.40 10.99
N CYS A 272 15.71 -16.06 9.71
CA CYS A 272 14.61 -15.95 8.77
C CYS A 272 14.87 -16.81 7.53
N VAL A 273 13.80 -17.38 6.98
CA VAL A 273 13.84 -18.10 5.70
C VAL A 273 12.94 -17.39 4.71
N ASP A 274 13.48 -17.11 3.52
CA ASP A 274 12.75 -16.52 2.37
C ASP A 274 12.68 -17.56 1.24
N VAL A 275 11.51 -18.17 1.05
CA VAL A 275 11.26 -19.18 0.02
C VAL A 275 10.70 -18.53 -1.24
N GLY A 276 11.33 -18.80 -2.39
CA GLY A 276 11.04 -18.09 -3.63
C GLY A 276 11.68 -16.70 -3.64
N ALA A 277 12.91 -16.63 -3.15
CA ALA A 277 13.61 -15.40 -2.84
C ALA A 277 13.94 -14.52 -4.05
N ALA A 278 14.18 -15.10 -5.23
CA ALA A 278 14.60 -14.34 -6.41
C ALA A 278 13.52 -13.35 -6.88
N PRO A 279 13.91 -12.12 -7.27
CA PRO A 279 15.26 -11.58 -7.38
C PRO A 279 15.85 -11.00 -6.09
N GLY A 280 15.20 -11.10 -4.91
CA GLY A 280 15.76 -10.68 -3.63
C GLY A 280 14.96 -9.61 -2.87
N GLY A 281 13.76 -9.25 -3.33
CA GLY A 281 13.00 -8.18 -2.70
C GLY A 281 12.60 -8.46 -1.26
N TRP A 282 12.18 -9.67 -0.93
CA TRP A 282 11.83 -10.05 0.43
C TRP A 282 13.08 -10.26 1.30
N THR A 283 14.11 -10.87 0.74
CA THR A 283 15.42 -10.99 1.38
C THR A 283 15.97 -9.63 1.78
N GLN A 284 15.87 -8.62 0.90
CA GLN A 284 16.30 -7.24 1.19
C GLN A 284 15.57 -6.66 2.41
N VAL A 285 14.23 -6.80 2.46
CA VAL A 285 13.42 -6.33 3.61
C VAL A 285 13.89 -6.97 4.91
N LEU A 286 14.07 -8.30 4.92
CA LEU A 286 14.50 -9.02 6.11
C LEU A 286 15.88 -8.55 6.58
N CYS A 287 16.83 -8.38 5.66
CA CYS A 287 18.17 -7.89 6.00
C CYS A 287 18.14 -6.47 6.56
N GLU A 288 17.32 -5.59 6.00
CA GLU A 288 17.13 -4.21 6.51
C GLU A 288 16.51 -4.21 7.91
N GLN A 289 15.53 -5.09 8.16
CA GLN A 289 14.93 -5.22 9.50
C GLN A 289 15.96 -5.73 10.52
N LEU A 290 16.73 -6.79 10.20
CA LEU A 290 17.78 -7.28 11.09
C LEU A 290 18.83 -6.22 11.38
N ALA A 291 19.25 -5.44 10.38
CA ALA A 291 20.25 -4.38 10.54
C ALA A 291 19.72 -3.16 11.30
N SER A 292 18.41 -2.97 11.39
CA SER A 292 17.81 -1.84 12.11
C SER A 292 17.87 -1.97 13.62
N ASP A 293 18.04 -3.18 14.15
CA ASP A 293 18.19 -3.46 15.57
C ASP A 293 19.68 -3.54 15.96
N SER A 294 20.23 -2.41 16.35
CA SER A 294 21.64 -2.34 16.79
C SER A 294 21.94 -3.03 18.11
N LYS A 295 20.91 -3.41 18.89
CA LYS A 295 21.08 -4.03 20.22
C LYS A 295 21.18 -5.56 20.13
N LYS A 296 20.56 -6.14 19.12
CA LYS A 296 20.57 -7.58 18.86
C LYS A 296 21.21 -7.82 17.50
N THR A 297 22.17 -8.69 17.43
CA THR A 297 22.93 -8.98 16.23
C THR A 297 23.13 -10.50 16.08
N GLY A 298 23.49 -10.93 14.88
CA GLY A 298 23.79 -12.33 14.61
C GLY A 298 22.69 -13.08 13.84
N GLY A 299 21.54 -12.45 13.64
CA GLY A 299 20.46 -13.00 12.83
C GLY A 299 20.87 -13.22 11.37
N ARG A 300 20.22 -14.15 10.70
CA ARG A 300 20.51 -14.54 9.32
C ARG A 300 19.25 -14.66 8.48
N VAL A 301 19.41 -14.39 7.19
CA VAL A 301 18.38 -14.62 6.18
C VAL A 301 18.84 -15.70 5.21
N TRP A 302 18.10 -16.78 5.16
CA TRP A 302 18.30 -17.86 4.20
C TRP A 302 17.40 -17.62 3.00
N ALA A 303 17.98 -17.09 1.92
CA ALA A 303 17.29 -16.84 0.66
C ALA A 303 17.32 -18.10 -0.20
N ILE A 304 16.17 -18.74 -0.39
CA ILE A 304 16.08 -20.03 -1.07
C ILE A 304 15.35 -19.87 -2.38
N ASP A 305 16.06 -20.05 -3.48
CA ASP A 305 15.50 -20.02 -4.84
C ASP A 305 16.49 -20.66 -5.82
N PRO A 306 16.06 -21.51 -6.77
CA PRO A 306 16.92 -22.01 -7.82
C PRO A 306 17.39 -20.92 -8.79
N ALA A 307 16.66 -19.81 -8.92
CA ALA A 307 17.07 -18.63 -9.68
C ALA A 307 18.01 -17.74 -8.85
N GLU A 308 18.70 -16.85 -9.51
CA GLU A 308 19.69 -15.98 -8.89
C GLU A 308 19.02 -14.85 -8.08
N VAL A 309 19.48 -14.65 -6.85
CA VAL A 309 19.16 -13.47 -6.04
C VAL A 309 20.13 -12.34 -6.42
N THR A 310 19.59 -11.23 -6.93
CA THR A 310 20.36 -10.14 -7.57
C THR A 310 20.65 -8.97 -6.63
N LEU A 311 20.82 -9.23 -5.32
CA LEU A 311 21.25 -8.21 -4.36
C LEU A 311 22.75 -7.94 -4.53
N ASP A 312 23.10 -6.68 -4.83
CA ASP A 312 24.50 -6.27 -5.02
C ASP A 312 24.80 -4.97 -4.25
N PRO A 313 25.67 -5.02 -3.23
CA PRO A 313 26.26 -6.24 -2.67
C PRO A 313 25.23 -7.09 -1.88
N MET A 314 25.46 -8.40 -1.85
CA MET A 314 24.68 -9.28 -0.97
C MET A 314 24.91 -8.86 0.49
N PRO A 315 23.83 -8.59 1.28
CA PRO A 315 23.99 -8.22 2.68
C PRO A 315 24.70 -9.32 3.48
N PRO A 316 25.59 -8.97 4.43
CA PRO A 316 26.38 -9.96 5.17
C PRO A 316 25.53 -10.97 5.98
N CYS A 317 24.32 -10.58 6.39
CA CYS A 317 23.39 -11.45 7.07
C CYS A 317 22.61 -12.40 6.13
N ALA A 318 22.67 -12.20 4.81
CA ALA A 318 21.97 -13.03 3.83
C ALA A 318 22.87 -14.14 3.28
N ARG A 319 22.27 -15.33 3.12
CA ARG A 319 22.88 -16.44 2.42
C ARG A 319 21.93 -17.00 1.36
N HIS A 320 22.31 -16.91 0.11
CA HIS A 320 21.55 -17.51 -0.98
C HIS A 320 21.85 -19.01 -1.09
N LEU A 321 20.81 -19.82 -0.98
CA LEU A 321 20.83 -21.25 -1.27
C LEU A 321 20.16 -21.45 -2.63
N ARG A 322 20.95 -21.73 -3.65
CA ARG A 322 20.47 -21.95 -5.02
C ARG A 322 19.94 -23.37 -5.16
N ALA A 323 18.78 -23.61 -4.55
CA ALA A 323 18.15 -24.93 -4.44
C ALA A 323 16.65 -24.80 -4.45
N LEU A 324 15.95 -25.91 -4.63
CA LEU A 324 14.54 -26.02 -4.27
C LEU A 324 14.39 -25.98 -2.75
N ALA A 325 13.21 -25.60 -2.28
CA ALA A 325 12.95 -25.47 -0.84
C ALA A 325 13.18 -26.79 -0.10
N GLU A 326 12.73 -27.90 -0.68
CA GLU A 326 12.86 -29.23 -0.10
C GLU A 326 14.32 -29.65 0.10
N ASP A 327 15.20 -29.27 -0.86
CA ASP A 327 16.62 -29.61 -0.82
C ASP A 327 17.40 -28.71 0.17
N ALA A 328 16.88 -27.53 0.49
CA ALA A 328 17.55 -26.57 1.36
C ALA A 328 17.34 -26.83 2.86
N VAL A 329 16.34 -27.61 3.23
CA VAL A 329 15.95 -27.83 4.63
C VAL A 329 17.09 -28.36 5.50
N GLU A 330 17.82 -29.36 5.03
CA GLU A 330 18.93 -29.94 5.78
C GLU A 330 20.05 -28.93 6.01
N THR A 331 20.41 -28.17 4.97
CA THR A 331 21.44 -27.12 5.08
C THR A 331 21.09 -26.06 6.11
N VAL A 332 19.83 -25.63 6.15
CA VAL A 332 19.36 -24.64 7.14
C VAL A 332 19.34 -25.27 8.54
N ARG A 333 18.89 -26.52 8.66
CA ARG A 333 18.85 -27.25 9.92
C ARG A 333 20.23 -27.39 10.55
N ASP A 334 21.21 -27.85 9.78
CA ASP A 334 22.58 -28.05 10.26
C ASP A 334 23.17 -26.72 10.75
N ALA A 335 23.00 -25.65 9.98
CA ALA A 335 23.51 -24.34 10.34
C ALA A 335 22.84 -23.76 11.61
N LEU A 336 21.55 -23.97 11.82
CA LEU A 336 20.87 -23.55 13.04
C LEU A 336 21.24 -24.41 14.25
N ALA A 337 21.45 -25.72 14.03
CA ALA A 337 21.88 -26.61 15.08
C ALA A 337 23.31 -26.30 15.59
N GLU A 338 24.23 -25.95 14.67
CA GLU A 338 25.59 -25.52 15.01
C GLU A 338 25.62 -24.26 15.89
N SER A 339 24.70 -23.31 15.64
CA SER A 339 24.61 -22.06 16.42
C SER A 339 23.67 -22.17 17.62
N ASN A 340 22.95 -23.25 17.77
CA ASN A 340 21.86 -23.43 18.76
C ASN A 340 20.80 -22.32 18.68
N ASP A 341 20.48 -21.95 17.46
CA ASP A 341 19.56 -20.87 17.13
C ASP A 341 18.18 -21.37 16.69
N ASP A 342 17.16 -20.56 16.90
CA ASP A 342 15.79 -20.82 16.50
C ASP A 342 15.44 -20.14 15.17
N LEU A 343 14.63 -20.80 14.33
CA LEU A 343 13.97 -20.16 13.19
C LEU A 343 12.74 -19.40 13.68
N ARG A 344 12.72 -18.09 13.45
CA ARG A 344 11.68 -17.18 13.99
C ARG A 344 10.70 -16.70 12.92
N LEU A 345 11.10 -16.67 11.66
CA LEU A 345 10.25 -16.18 10.57
C LEU A 345 10.48 -16.98 9.29
N VAL A 346 9.41 -17.51 8.75
CA VAL A 346 9.38 -18.10 7.41
C VAL A 346 8.50 -17.24 6.51
N VAL A 347 9.04 -16.82 5.39
CA VAL A 347 8.29 -16.05 4.39
C VAL A 347 8.32 -16.78 3.04
N CYS A 348 7.24 -16.63 2.24
CA CYS A 348 7.14 -17.27 0.93
C CYS A 348 6.35 -16.42 -0.07
N ASP A 349 7.00 -15.94 -1.14
CA ASP A 349 6.35 -15.28 -2.29
C ASP A 349 6.47 -16.09 -3.59
N ALA A 350 6.60 -17.40 -3.48
CA ALA A 350 6.75 -18.26 -4.63
C ALA A 350 5.53 -18.18 -5.57
N ASN A 351 5.80 -18.26 -6.89
CA ASN A 351 4.76 -18.16 -7.91
C ASN A 351 4.10 -19.51 -8.16
N MET A 352 3.25 -19.96 -7.23
CA MET A 352 2.62 -21.27 -7.24
C MET A 352 1.22 -21.24 -6.63
N HIS A 353 0.51 -22.40 -6.71
CA HIS A 353 -0.81 -22.58 -6.11
C HIS A 353 -0.75 -22.33 -4.58
N PRO A 354 -1.78 -21.67 -3.97
CA PRO A 354 -1.80 -21.37 -2.54
C PRO A 354 -1.44 -22.55 -1.63
N GLU A 355 -2.03 -23.72 -1.89
CA GLU A 355 -1.77 -24.92 -1.10
C GLU A 355 -0.31 -25.37 -1.16
N ALA A 356 0.32 -25.29 -2.34
CA ALA A 356 1.73 -25.64 -2.50
C ALA A 356 2.62 -24.62 -1.77
N CYS A 357 2.32 -23.34 -1.89
CA CYS A 357 3.03 -22.27 -1.20
C CYS A 357 2.94 -22.42 0.33
N ALA A 358 1.73 -22.62 0.85
CA ALA A 358 1.52 -22.82 2.30
C ALA A 358 2.19 -24.09 2.81
N ARG A 359 2.09 -25.19 2.07
CA ARG A 359 2.74 -26.46 2.43
C ARG A 359 4.25 -26.30 2.57
N ILE A 360 4.92 -25.75 1.57
CA ILE A 360 6.37 -25.55 1.60
C ILE A 360 6.79 -24.68 2.79
N ALA A 361 6.06 -23.58 3.01
CA ALA A 361 6.34 -22.68 4.14
C ALA A 361 6.12 -23.39 5.49
N LEU A 362 5.07 -24.21 5.61
CA LEU A 362 4.79 -24.99 6.81
C LEU A 362 5.81 -26.13 7.02
N ASP A 363 6.21 -26.82 5.96
CA ASP A 363 7.22 -27.87 6.02
C ASP A 363 8.54 -27.33 6.57
N PHE A 364 8.92 -26.13 6.14
CA PHE A 364 10.05 -25.45 6.77
C PHE A 364 9.78 -25.10 8.23
N ALA A 365 8.70 -24.40 8.51
CA ALA A 365 8.41 -23.88 9.85
C ALA A 365 8.22 -24.99 10.90
N THR A 366 7.66 -26.15 10.51
CA THR A 366 7.42 -27.27 11.44
C THR A 366 8.68 -28.05 11.77
N GLN A 367 9.67 -28.06 10.90
CA GLN A 367 10.95 -28.74 11.16
C GLN A 367 11.84 -27.98 12.16
N PHE A 368 11.55 -26.70 12.39
CA PHE A 368 12.30 -25.83 13.29
C PHE A 368 11.41 -25.29 14.41
N GLN A 369 10.72 -26.20 15.11
CA GLN A 369 9.84 -25.80 16.22
C GLN A 369 10.65 -25.11 17.31
N SER A 370 10.36 -23.83 17.50
CA SER A 370 10.93 -23.01 18.57
C SER A 370 9.94 -22.92 19.74
N SER A 371 10.46 -22.86 20.96
CA SER A 371 9.68 -22.45 22.13
C SER A 371 9.36 -20.96 22.16
N LYS A 372 10.07 -20.18 21.32
CA LYS A 372 9.87 -18.74 21.17
C LYS A 372 8.77 -18.43 20.16
N GLU A 373 8.30 -17.20 20.19
CA GLU A 373 7.36 -16.70 19.19
C GLU A 373 7.94 -16.85 17.77
N SER A 374 7.13 -17.37 16.85
CA SER A 374 7.52 -17.52 15.45
C SER A 374 6.39 -17.17 14.51
N TRP A 375 6.76 -16.77 13.28
CA TRP A 375 5.84 -16.28 12.28
C TRP A 375 6.00 -16.99 10.94
N LEU A 376 4.87 -17.09 10.22
CA LEU A 376 4.84 -17.50 8.82
C LEU A 376 4.03 -16.46 8.04
N ILE A 377 4.61 -15.96 6.92
CA ILE A 377 3.96 -15.01 6.01
C ILE A 377 4.09 -15.56 4.59
N ALA A 378 2.96 -15.72 3.88
CA ALA A 378 2.99 -16.28 2.53
C ALA A 378 2.02 -15.58 1.59
N SER A 379 2.45 -15.39 0.32
CA SER A 379 1.60 -14.84 -0.73
C SER A 379 0.70 -15.92 -1.33
N MET A 380 -0.61 -15.70 -1.24
CA MET A 380 -1.66 -16.59 -1.75
C MET A 380 -2.15 -16.10 -3.11
N LYS A 381 -1.47 -16.47 -4.18
CA LYS A 381 -1.80 -16.05 -5.56
C LYS A 381 -2.95 -16.88 -6.12
N ASN A 382 -3.81 -16.26 -6.95
CA ASN A 382 -4.93 -16.96 -7.56
C ASN A 382 -4.49 -17.78 -8.77
N PHE A 383 -4.23 -19.04 -8.56
CA PHE A 383 -4.03 -20.07 -9.61
C PHE A 383 -5.28 -20.93 -9.86
N CYS A 384 -6.40 -20.59 -9.20
CA CYS A 384 -7.65 -21.32 -9.37
C CYS A 384 -8.47 -20.76 -10.52
N SER A 385 -9.19 -21.64 -11.22
CA SER A 385 -10.08 -21.24 -12.33
C SER A 385 -11.28 -20.40 -11.88
N LYS A 386 -11.68 -20.55 -10.61
CA LYS A 386 -12.78 -19.81 -9.99
C LYS A 386 -12.31 -19.14 -8.71
N ARG A 387 -12.82 -17.93 -8.49
CA ARG A 387 -12.48 -17.14 -7.31
C ARG A 387 -12.91 -17.80 -6.00
N GLU A 388 -14.06 -18.45 -5.99
CA GLU A 388 -14.55 -19.19 -4.81
C GLU A 388 -13.61 -20.34 -4.44
N SER A 389 -13.07 -21.03 -5.45
CA SER A 389 -12.07 -22.08 -5.24
C SER A 389 -10.78 -21.53 -4.63
N TRP A 390 -10.36 -20.35 -5.08
CA TRP A 390 -9.20 -19.67 -4.50
C TRP A 390 -9.40 -19.27 -3.04
N PHE A 391 -10.56 -18.68 -2.69
CA PHE A 391 -10.84 -18.36 -1.28
C PHE A 391 -10.92 -19.62 -0.40
N ARG A 392 -11.48 -20.70 -0.95
CA ARG A 392 -11.50 -22.00 -0.24
C ARG A 392 -10.08 -22.53 -0.02
N ALA A 393 -9.22 -22.47 -1.03
CA ALA A 393 -7.82 -22.88 -0.89
C ALA A 393 -7.09 -22.03 0.17
N ILE A 394 -7.32 -20.72 0.24
CA ILE A 394 -6.75 -19.88 1.30
C ILE A 394 -7.25 -20.30 2.69
N GLU A 395 -8.54 -20.61 2.85
CA GLU A 395 -9.08 -21.08 4.13
C GLU A 395 -8.53 -22.45 4.53
N ASP A 396 -8.32 -23.34 3.56
CA ASP A 396 -7.67 -24.63 3.78
C ASP A 396 -6.21 -24.45 4.21
N CYS A 397 -5.48 -23.50 3.62
CA CYS A 397 -4.13 -23.11 4.06
C CYS A 397 -4.14 -22.56 5.49
N ALA A 398 -5.08 -21.68 5.81
CA ALA A 398 -5.20 -21.13 7.15
C ALA A 398 -5.51 -22.23 8.20
N ARG A 399 -6.33 -23.20 7.84
CA ARG A 399 -6.61 -24.37 8.69
C ARG A 399 -5.35 -25.20 8.90
N ALA A 400 -4.61 -25.50 7.84
CA ALA A 400 -3.35 -26.24 7.94
C ALA A 400 -2.34 -25.54 8.89
N CYS A 401 -2.28 -24.22 8.87
CA CYS A 401 -1.46 -23.46 9.83
C CYS A 401 -1.95 -23.65 11.28
N ARG A 402 -3.27 -23.60 11.52
CA ARG A 402 -3.84 -23.83 12.86
C ARG A 402 -3.55 -25.26 13.34
N ASP A 403 -3.73 -26.25 12.46
CA ASP A 403 -3.44 -27.66 12.76
C ASP A 403 -1.95 -27.90 13.06
N ALA A 404 -1.06 -27.08 12.47
CA ALA A 404 0.37 -27.05 12.76
C ALA A 404 0.73 -26.28 14.05
N GLY A 405 -0.25 -25.79 14.81
CA GLY A 405 -0.05 -25.13 16.10
C GLY A 405 0.21 -23.63 16.03
N TYR A 406 -0.25 -22.95 14.98
CA TYR A 406 -0.28 -21.49 14.94
C TYR A 406 -1.57 -20.97 15.58
N ASP A 407 -1.46 -19.98 16.47
CA ASP A 407 -2.57 -19.45 17.26
C ASP A 407 -3.37 -18.38 16.51
N ASP A 408 -2.65 -17.42 15.91
CA ASP A 408 -3.24 -16.29 15.22
C ASP A 408 -3.06 -16.48 13.70
N VAL A 409 -4.10 -16.94 13.01
CA VAL A 409 -4.03 -17.22 11.56
C VAL A 409 -5.13 -16.48 10.82
N PHE A 410 -4.73 -15.65 9.86
CA PHE A 410 -5.65 -14.91 9.00
C PHE A 410 -5.03 -14.61 7.64
N ALA A 411 -5.87 -14.29 6.66
CA ALA A 411 -5.44 -13.82 5.35
C ALA A 411 -5.95 -12.41 5.10
N LYS A 412 -5.13 -11.58 4.47
CA LYS A 412 -5.43 -10.18 4.16
C LYS A 412 -4.98 -9.82 2.77
N HIS A 413 -5.81 -9.07 2.04
CA HIS A 413 -5.36 -8.38 0.84
C HIS A 413 -4.67 -7.09 1.26
N LEU A 414 -3.37 -7.04 1.08
CA LEU A 414 -2.54 -5.86 1.31
C LEU A 414 -2.57 -4.94 0.08
N PHE A 415 -2.23 -3.66 0.25
CA PHE A 415 -2.18 -2.72 -0.87
C PHE A 415 -1.09 -3.04 -1.88
N SER A 416 0.01 -3.61 -1.42
CA SER A 416 1.11 -4.06 -2.27
C SER A 416 0.81 -5.36 -3.02
N ASN A 417 -0.26 -6.09 -2.66
CA ASN A 417 -0.69 -7.27 -3.38
C ASN A 417 -1.27 -6.91 -4.77
N CYS A 418 -1.09 -7.80 -5.73
CA CYS A 418 -1.82 -7.73 -6.99
C CYS A 418 -3.31 -8.02 -6.76
N SER A 419 -4.17 -7.69 -7.75
CA SER A 419 -5.63 -7.81 -7.63
C SER A 419 -6.15 -9.21 -7.26
N GLU A 420 -5.37 -10.24 -7.56
CA GLU A 420 -5.71 -11.65 -7.31
C GLU A 420 -4.67 -12.31 -6.40
N GLU A 421 -4.34 -11.63 -5.32
CA GLU A 421 -3.36 -12.06 -4.35
C GLU A 421 -3.82 -11.66 -2.94
N GLN A 422 -3.57 -12.51 -1.97
CA GLN A 422 -3.69 -12.20 -0.54
C GLN A 422 -2.42 -12.62 0.18
N THR A 423 -2.19 -12.05 1.34
CA THR A 423 -1.11 -12.47 2.23
C THR A 423 -1.70 -13.25 3.40
N LEU A 424 -1.22 -14.46 3.60
CA LEU A 424 -1.53 -15.30 4.74
C LEU A 424 -0.52 -14.99 5.84
N PHE A 425 -1.04 -14.80 7.04
CA PHE A 425 -0.29 -14.59 8.27
C PHE A 425 -0.59 -15.71 9.23
N ALA A 426 0.44 -16.25 9.87
CA ALA A 426 0.29 -17.19 10.95
C ALA A 426 1.34 -16.90 12.03
N ARG A 427 0.90 -16.77 13.28
CA ARG A 427 1.73 -16.50 14.44
C ARG A 427 1.60 -17.66 15.44
N ARG A 428 2.73 -18.19 15.85
CA ARG A 428 2.80 -19.10 16.99
C ARG A 428 3.35 -18.32 18.18
N ARG A 429 2.63 -18.33 19.29
CA ARG A 429 3.07 -17.66 20.51
C ARG A 429 4.16 -18.47 21.21
N ALA A 430 4.97 -17.80 22.02
CA ALA A 430 5.92 -18.49 22.87
C ALA A 430 5.18 -19.43 23.84
N THR A 431 5.69 -20.65 23.98
CA THR A 431 5.19 -21.58 25.03
C THR A 431 5.68 -21.05 26.39
N THR A 432 4.76 -20.64 27.24
CA THR A 432 5.03 -20.39 28.65
C THR A 432 5.34 -21.73 29.32
N THR A 433 6.60 -22.01 29.60
CA THR A 433 7.03 -23.11 30.48
C THR A 433 6.83 -22.72 31.94
#